data_f37e4eaaef1efa88d43a190a7083ce74
#
_entry.id   f37e4eaaef1efa88d43a190a7083ce74
#
_cell.length_a   1.000
_cell.length_b   1.000
_cell.length_c   1.000
_cell.angle_alpha   90.00
_cell.angle_beta   90.00
_cell.angle_gamma   90.00
#
_symmetry.space_group_name_H-M   'P 1'
#
loop_
_entity.id
_entity.type
_entity.pdbx_description
1 polymer ?
#
loop_
_entity_poly.entity_id
_entity_poly.type
_entity_poly.pdbx_seq_one_letter_code
_entity_poly.pdbx_strand_id
1 'polypeptide(L)'
;MQLNPSEISELIKQRIEDFDAGTEARTEGTVVSVQDGIVRVHGLGEVMQGEMIEFPGETFGLALNLERDSVGVVVLGDYVHLSEGDTARCTGRILEVPVGEELLGRVLGSLGTPLDGKGELDAKRTAPIEVVA
;
A
#
# COMPACT_ATOMS: atom_id res chain seq x y z
N MET A 1 16.11 -18.36 40.07
CA MET A 1 16.64 -17.37 39.13
C MET A 1 16.01 -16.00 39.41
N GLN A 2 16.76 -15.10 39.97
CA GLN A 2 16.27 -13.75 40.23
C GLN A 2 16.53 -12.87 39.01
N LEU A 3 15.44 -12.41 38.39
CA LEU A 3 15.50 -11.45 37.28
C LEU A 3 15.65 -10.05 37.84
N ASN A 4 16.67 -9.32 37.40
CA ASN A 4 16.84 -7.93 37.73
C ASN A 4 15.77 -7.07 37.03
N PRO A 5 15.35 -5.93 37.61
CA PRO A 5 14.41 -5.02 36.95
C PRO A 5 14.81 -4.56 35.57
N SER A 6 16.13 -4.44 35.30
CA SER A 6 16.67 -4.11 33.97
C SER A 6 16.46 -5.23 32.94
N GLU A 7 16.59 -6.49 33.36
CA GLU A 7 16.33 -7.66 32.49
C GLU A 7 14.85 -7.78 32.13
N ILE A 8 13.95 -7.48 33.07
CA ILE A 8 12.52 -7.45 32.84
C ILE A 8 12.17 -6.33 31.85
N SER A 9 12.78 -5.17 31.97
CA SER A 9 12.58 -4.05 31.04
C SER A 9 13.05 -4.40 29.62
N GLU A 10 14.17 -5.09 29.46
CA GLU A 10 14.66 -5.55 28.16
C GLU A 10 13.75 -6.60 27.55
N LEU A 11 13.23 -7.54 28.33
CA LEU A 11 12.27 -8.53 27.86
C LEU A 11 10.97 -7.90 27.38
N ILE A 12 10.49 -6.87 28.07
CA ILE A 12 9.30 -6.11 27.68
C ILE A 12 9.56 -5.35 26.38
N LYS A 13 10.72 -4.70 26.24
CA LYS A 13 11.12 -4.02 25.00
C LYS A 13 11.20 -4.99 23.82
N GLN A 14 11.82 -6.16 24.00
CA GLN A 14 11.87 -7.18 22.95
C GLN A 14 10.49 -7.64 22.52
N ARG A 15 9.55 -7.83 23.44
CA ARG A 15 8.18 -8.19 23.13
C ARG A 15 7.41 -7.10 22.40
N ILE A 16 7.68 -5.83 22.73
CA ILE A 16 7.08 -4.69 22.02
C ILE A 16 7.64 -4.60 20.60
N GLU A 17 8.94 -4.78 20.42
CA GLU A 17 9.56 -4.83 19.08
C GLU A 17 9.04 -6.00 18.25
N ASP A 18 8.93 -7.17 18.84
CA ASP A 18 8.35 -8.35 18.19
C ASP A 18 6.87 -8.14 17.84
N PHE A 19 6.13 -7.43 18.67
CA PHE A 19 4.74 -7.08 18.41
C PHE A 19 4.62 -6.08 17.25
N ASP A 20 5.46 -5.07 17.19
CA ASP A 20 5.51 -4.11 16.09
C ASP A 20 5.93 -4.80 14.80
N ALA A 21 6.92 -5.69 14.84
CA ALA A 21 7.30 -6.51 13.70
C ALA A 21 6.16 -7.45 13.25
N GLY A 22 5.41 -8.00 14.21
CA GLY A 22 4.22 -8.81 13.92
C GLY A 22 3.10 -8.01 13.26
N THR A 23 2.95 -6.73 13.62
CA THR A 23 1.99 -5.82 13.02
C THR A 23 2.41 -5.44 11.59
N GLU A 24 3.69 -5.20 11.38
CA GLU A 24 4.23 -4.98 10.03
C GLU A 24 4.04 -6.20 9.13
N ALA A 25 4.22 -7.41 9.66
CA ALA A 25 4.02 -8.64 8.91
C ALA A 25 2.56 -8.85 8.44
N ARG A 26 1.58 -8.26 9.13
CA ARG A 26 0.18 -8.31 8.71
C ARG A 26 -0.15 -7.33 7.58
N THR A 27 0.67 -6.31 7.40
CA THR A 27 0.51 -5.32 6.34
C THR A 27 1.31 -5.67 5.08
N GLU A 28 2.12 -6.71 5.14
CA GLU A 28 2.88 -7.22 4.02
C GLU A 28 2.33 -8.55 3.51
N GLY A 29 2.34 -8.71 2.21
CA GLY A 29 1.94 -9.95 1.55
C GLY A 29 2.89 -10.32 0.43
N THR A 30 2.73 -11.53 -0.09
CA THR A 30 3.54 -12.05 -1.17
C THR A 30 2.71 -12.18 -2.44
N VAL A 31 3.26 -11.74 -3.57
CA VAL A 31 2.66 -11.92 -4.88
C VAL A 31 2.66 -13.40 -5.25
N VAL A 32 1.50 -13.96 -5.51
CA VAL A 32 1.31 -15.37 -5.87
C VAL A 32 1.16 -15.54 -7.37
N SER A 33 0.53 -14.60 -8.04
CA SER A 33 0.36 -14.64 -9.49
C SER A 33 0.21 -13.23 -10.07
N VAL A 34 0.65 -13.07 -11.31
CA VAL A 34 0.50 -11.83 -12.07
C VAL A 34 -0.08 -12.22 -13.44
N GLN A 35 -1.28 -11.73 -13.75
CA GLN A 35 -1.95 -11.97 -15.03
C GLN A 35 -2.72 -10.73 -15.49
N ASP A 36 -2.41 -10.25 -16.68
CA ASP A 36 -3.17 -9.18 -17.34
C ASP A 36 -3.41 -7.93 -16.48
N GLY A 37 -2.40 -7.54 -15.70
CA GLY A 37 -2.51 -6.38 -14.81
C GLY A 37 -3.22 -6.65 -13.50
N ILE A 38 -3.65 -7.89 -13.25
CA ILE A 38 -4.22 -8.32 -11.98
C ILE A 38 -3.19 -9.14 -11.22
N VAL A 39 -2.88 -8.70 -10.02
CA VAL A 39 -1.94 -9.36 -9.13
C VAL A 39 -2.70 -10.00 -7.98
N ARG A 40 -2.46 -11.27 -7.75
CA ARG A 40 -2.99 -11.95 -6.57
C ARG A 40 -1.93 -11.94 -5.47
N VAL A 41 -2.30 -11.44 -4.31
CA VAL A 41 -1.40 -11.30 -3.16
C VAL A 41 -1.92 -12.13 -2.00
N HIS A 42 -1.03 -12.89 -1.38
CA HIS A 42 -1.34 -13.70 -0.21
C HIS A 42 -0.73 -13.05 1.05
N GLY A 43 -1.47 -13.02 2.12
CA GLY A 43 -0.97 -12.59 3.43
C GLY A 43 -1.36 -11.17 3.87
N LEU A 44 -2.09 -10.40 3.05
CA LEU A 44 -2.60 -9.09 3.42
C LEU A 44 -3.85 -9.22 4.32
N GLY A 45 -3.65 -9.54 5.58
CA GLY A 45 -4.74 -9.84 6.50
C GLY A 45 -5.63 -8.67 6.89
N GLU A 46 -5.12 -7.45 6.82
CA GLU A 46 -5.84 -6.24 7.25
C GLU A 46 -6.17 -5.29 6.11
N VAL A 47 -6.03 -5.74 4.87
CA VAL A 47 -6.34 -4.92 3.70
C VAL A 47 -7.83 -4.58 3.64
N MET A 48 -8.12 -3.35 3.27
CA MET A 48 -9.49 -2.88 3.02
C MET A 48 -9.79 -2.86 1.52
N GLN A 49 -11.05 -3.06 1.15
CA GLN A 49 -11.47 -2.91 -0.23
C GLN A 49 -11.25 -1.45 -0.69
N GLY A 50 -10.62 -1.28 -1.84
CA GLY A 50 -10.26 0.03 -2.36
C GLY A 50 -8.97 0.61 -1.80
N GLU A 51 -8.26 -0.15 -0.97
CA GLU A 51 -6.98 0.28 -0.42
C GLU A 51 -5.90 0.29 -1.49
N MET A 52 -5.03 1.28 -1.42
CA MET A 52 -3.85 1.36 -2.28
C MET A 52 -2.78 0.41 -1.77
N ILE A 53 -2.31 -0.47 -2.64
CA ILE A 53 -1.25 -1.45 -2.34
C ILE A 53 0.03 -1.01 -3.03
N GLU A 54 1.12 -1.01 -2.31
CA GLU A 54 2.45 -0.69 -2.83
C GLU A 54 3.19 -1.95 -3.24
N PHE A 55 3.76 -1.93 -4.45
CA PHE A 55 4.63 -2.97 -4.99
C PHE A 55 6.05 -2.43 -5.20
N PRO A 56 7.06 -3.31 -5.33
CA PRO A 56 8.41 -2.89 -5.66
C PRO A 56 8.48 -2.07 -6.95
N GLY A 57 9.38 -1.08 -7.00
CA GLY A 57 9.56 -0.23 -8.17
C GLY A 57 8.57 0.94 -8.26
N GLU A 58 8.11 1.43 -7.12
CA GLU A 58 7.17 2.55 -7.03
C GLU A 58 5.86 2.32 -7.79
N THR A 59 5.43 1.08 -7.84
CA THR A 59 4.19 0.67 -8.50
C THR A 59 3.09 0.52 -7.46
N PHE A 60 1.90 1.02 -7.80
CA PHE A 60 0.74 0.96 -6.92
C PHE A 60 -0.39 0.18 -7.58
N GLY A 61 -1.21 -0.42 -6.76
CA GLY A 61 -2.40 -1.13 -7.18
C GLY A 61 -3.59 -0.86 -6.27
N LEU A 62 -4.76 -1.25 -6.73
CA LEU A 62 -6.02 -1.09 -6.02
C LEU A 62 -6.55 -2.45 -5.60
N ALA A 63 -6.76 -2.67 -4.31
CA ALA A 63 -7.35 -3.89 -3.78
C ALA A 63 -8.85 -3.93 -4.07
N LEU A 64 -9.28 -4.84 -4.93
CA LEU A 64 -10.69 -4.97 -5.34
C LEU A 64 -11.37 -6.20 -4.77
N ASN A 65 -10.74 -7.37 -4.86
CA ASN A 65 -11.33 -8.63 -4.43
C ASN A 65 -10.64 -9.13 -3.16
N LEU A 66 -11.36 -9.09 -2.06
CA LEU A 66 -10.90 -9.64 -0.79
C LEU A 66 -11.43 -11.06 -0.65
N GLU A 67 -10.56 -12.05 -0.88
CA GLU A 67 -10.84 -13.44 -0.63
C GLU A 67 -10.26 -13.85 0.73
N ARG A 68 -10.63 -15.03 1.19
CA ARG A 68 -10.22 -15.50 2.52
C ARG A 68 -8.69 -15.58 2.71
N ASP A 69 -7.98 -16.04 1.69
CA ASP A 69 -6.54 -16.30 1.74
C ASP A 69 -5.74 -15.42 0.77
N SER A 70 -6.40 -14.65 -0.07
CA SER A 70 -5.73 -13.82 -1.06
C SER A 70 -6.51 -12.55 -1.38
N VAL A 71 -5.81 -11.60 -1.97
CA VAL A 71 -6.38 -10.32 -2.39
C VAL A 71 -6.10 -10.13 -3.88
N GLY A 72 -7.14 -9.84 -4.65
CA GLY A 72 -6.99 -9.44 -6.05
C GLY A 72 -6.72 -7.94 -6.13
N VAL A 73 -5.59 -7.57 -6.71
CA VAL A 73 -5.15 -6.19 -6.85
C VAL A 73 -5.01 -5.84 -8.33
N VAL A 74 -5.65 -4.76 -8.74
CA VAL A 74 -5.46 -4.21 -10.10
C VAL A 74 -4.29 -3.23 -10.06
N VAL A 75 -3.27 -3.48 -10.88
CA VAL A 75 -2.08 -2.63 -10.92
C VAL A 75 -2.39 -1.35 -11.71
N LEU A 76 -2.03 -0.22 -11.14
CA LEU A 76 -2.19 1.10 -11.75
C LEU A 76 -0.86 1.52 -12.37
N GLY A 77 -0.63 1.12 -13.61
CA GLY A 77 0.59 1.42 -14.34
C GLY A 77 1.25 0.18 -14.93
N ASP A 78 2.56 0.23 -15.09
CA ASP A 78 3.33 -0.86 -15.67
C ASP A 78 3.56 -1.98 -14.64
N TYR A 79 3.21 -3.20 -15.01
CA TYR A 79 3.35 -4.38 -14.17
C TYR A 79 4.37 -5.40 -14.69
N VAL A 80 5.06 -5.10 -15.77
CA VAL A 80 6.00 -6.03 -16.43
C VAL A 80 7.14 -6.45 -15.50
N HIS A 81 7.54 -5.57 -14.59
CA HIS A 81 8.61 -5.85 -13.62
C HIS A 81 8.14 -6.63 -12.39
N LEU A 82 6.84 -6.81 -12.22
CA LEU A 82 6.29 -7.57 -11.09
C LEU A 82 6.39 -9.07 -11.34
N SER A 83 6.82 -9.80 -10.32
CA SER A 83 7.03 -11.25 -10.39
C SER A 83 6.41 -11.95 -9.18
N GLU A 84 6.12 -13.23 -9.33
CA GLU A 84 5.73 -14.08 -8.22
C GLU A 84 6.85 -14.07 -7.16
N GLY A 85 6.47 -13.95 -5.90
CA GLY A 85 7.40 -13.85 -4.79
C GLY A 85 7.74 -12.42 -4.37
N ASP A 86 7.35 -11.41 -5.15
CA ASP A 86 7.53 -10.01 -4.76
C ASP A 86 6.69 -9.68 -3.52
N THR A 87 7.16 -8.71 -2.75
CA THR A 87 6.46 -8.24 -1.55
C THR A 87 5.50 -7.12 -1.89
N ALA A 88 4.25 -7.25 -1.45
CA ALA A 88 3.25 -6.19 -1.55
C ALA A 88 2.94 -5.65 -0.15
N ARG A 89 2.69 -4.35 -0.05
CA ARG A 89 2.39 -3.67 1.20
C ARG A 89 1.08 -2.93 1.17
N CYS A 90 0.32 -3.04 2.26
CA CYS A 90 -0.82 -2.15 2.50
C CYS A 90 -0.31 -0.75 2.87
N THR A 91 -0.85 0.28 2.22
CA THR A 91 -0.50 1.67 2.55
C THR A 91 -1.36 2.25 3.67
N GLY A 92 -2.46 1.58 4.01
CA GLY A 92 -3.46 2.08 4.94
C GLY A 92 -4.30 3.23 4.38
N ARG A 93 -4.18 3.51 3.08
CA ARG A 93 -4.89 4.59 2.40
C ARG A 93 -5.81 4.06 1.33
N ILE A 94 -7.03 4.54 1.32
CA ILE A 94 -7.94 4.35 0.19
C ILE A 94 -7.40 5.15 -0.98
N LEU A 95 -7.55 4.62 -2.19
CA LEU A 95 -7.06 5.28 -3.39
C LEU A 95 -7.68 6.68 -3.53
N GLU A 96 -6.84 7.68 -3.44
CA GLU A 96 -7.21 9.08 -3.50
C GLU A 96 -6.28 9.85 -4.45
N VAL A 97 -6.78 10.97 -4.94
CA VAL A 97 -6.03 11.85 -5.83
C VAL A 97 -6.01 13.27 -5.27
N PRO A 98 -4.95 14.05 -5.57
CA PRO A 98 -4.94 15.45 -5.21
C PRO A 98 -6.08 16.21 -5.91
N VAL A 99 -6.68 17.13 -5.19
CA VAL A 99 -7.77 17.98 -5.68
C VAL A 99 -7.53 19.43 -5.28
N GLY A 100 -8.11 20.37 -6.03
CA GLY A 100 -8.03 21.78 -5.73
C GLY A 100 -7.76 22.65 -6.95
N GLU A 101 -7.69 23.94 -6.72
CA GLU A 101 -7.43 24.94 -7.78
C GLU A 101 -6.01 24.81 -8.34
N GLU A 102 -5.09 24.26 -7.57
CA GLU A 102 -3.70 24.03 -7.96
C GLU A 102 -3.55 23.09 -9.17
N LEU A 103 -4.60 22.32 -9.48
CA LEU A 103 -4.65 21.42 -10.63
C LEU A 103 -4.97 22.12 -11.94
N LEU A 104 -5.48 23.33 -11.89
CA LEU A 104 -5.87 24.07 -13.09
C LEU A 104 -4.65 24.38 -13.96
N GLY A 105 -4.77 24.07 -15.25
CA GLY A 105 -3.68 24.22 -16.21
C GLY A 105 -2.57 23.19 -16.13
N ARG A 106 -2.79 22.09 -15.37
CA ARG A 106 -1.84 21.01 -15.22
C ARG A 106 -2.32 19.72 -15.91
N VAL A 107 -1.37 18.95 -16.40
CA VAL A 107 -1.64 17.61 -16.95
C VAL A 107 -1.11 16.56 -15.99
N LEU A 108 -1.98 15.70 -15.51
CA LEU A 108 -1.69 14.73 -14.48
C LEU A 108 -2.01 13.30 -14.95
N GLY A 109 -1.25 12.35 -14.43
CA GLY A 109 -1.58 10.94 -14.55
C GLY A 109 -2.75 10.53 -13.66
N SER A 110 -3.15 9.28 -13.74
CA SER A 110 -4.30 8.75 -12.99
C SER A 110 -4.15 8.84 -11.47
N LEU A 111 -2.92 8.88 -10.97
CA LEU A 111 -2.63 9.00 -9.52
C LEU A 111 -2.24 10.43 -9.11
N GLY A 112 -2.44 11.39 -9.98
CA GLY A 112 -2.08 12.78 -9.70
C GLY A 112 -0.61 13.13 -9.90
N THR A 113 0.16 12.25 -10.54
CA THR A 113 1.55 12.52 -10.88
C THR A 113 1.64 13.51 -12.05
N PRO A 114 2.39 14.62 -11.94
CA PRO A 114 2.52 15.57 -13.04
C PRO A 114 3.18 14.95 -14.28
N LEU A 115 2.55 15.12 -15.43
CA LEU A 115 3.04 14.65 -16.72
C LEU A 115 3.49 15.80 -17.64
N ASP A 116 3.25 17.03 -17.24
CA ASP A 116 3.49 18.24 -18.05
C ASP A 116 4.90 18.84 -17.90
N GLY A 117 5.74 18.27 -17.05
CA GLY A 117 7.08 18.76 -16.79
C GLY A 117 7.16 20.08 -16.03
N LYS A 118 6.06 20.56 -15.45
CA LYS A 118 5.99 21.84 -14.73
C LYS A 118 6.32 21.72 -13.23
N GLY A 119 6.91 20.60 -12.81
CA GLY A 119 7.29 20.36 -11.42
C GLY A 119 6.18 19.74 -10.57
N GLU A 120 6.46 19.58 -9.30
CA GLU A 120 5.54 18.96 -8.36
C GLU A 120 4.25 19.76 -8.17
N LEU A 121 3.20 19.04 -7.83
CA LEU A 121 1.89 19.63 -7.55
C LEU A 121 1.82 20.03 -6.08
N ASP A 122 1.50 21.29 -5.80
CA ASP A 122 1.32 21.81 -4.44
C ASP A 122 -0.15 21.69 -3.99
N ALA A 123 -0.73 20.52 -4.17
CA ALA A 123 -2.11 20.27 -3.76
C ALA A 123 -2.17 20.00 -2.25
N LYS A 124 -3.03 20.72 -1.58
CA LYS A 124 -3.20 20.62 -0.12
C LYS A 124 -4.30 19.67 0.30
N ARG A 125 -5.13 19.21 -0.65
CA ARG A 125 -6.27 18.33 -0.39
C ARG A 125 -6.23 17.11 -1.32
N THR A 126 -6.76 16.01 -0.82
CA THR A 126 -6.97 14.79 -1.60
C THR A 126 -8.43 14.36 -1.48
N ALA A 127 -8.91 13.60 -2.44
CA ALA A 127 -10.24 13.01 -2.41
C ALA A 127 -10.21 11.58 -2.95
N PRO A 128 -11.02 10.67 -2.39
CA PRO A 128 -11.14 9.31 -2.91
C PRO A 128 -11.62 9.29 -4.35
N ILE A 129 -11.09 8.38 -5.15
CA ILE A 129 -11.50 8.21 -6.56
C ILE A 129 -12.91 7.63 -6.64
N GLU A 130 -13.22 6.65 -5.76
CA GLU A 130 -14.54 6.06 -5.70
C GLU A 130 -15.42 6.84 -4.72
N VAL A 131 -16.44 7.47 -5.25
CA VAL A 131 -17.44 8.20 -4.47
C VAL A 131 -18.81 7.63 -4.81
N VAL A 132 -19.59 7.31 -3.78
CA VAL A 132 -20.99 6.90 -3.96
C VAL A 132 -21.77 8.11 -4.47
N ALA A 133 -22.37 7.96 -5.63
CA ALA A 133 -23.17 9.01 -6.24
C ALA A 133 -24.52 9.21 -5.49
#